data_66c9e05595f76214cc1a2cbcdc7a0f73
#
_entry.id   66c9e05595f76214cc1a2cbcdc7a0f73
#
_cell.length_a   1.000
_cell.length_b   1.000
_cell.length_c   1.000
_cell.angle_alpha   90.00
_cell.angle_beta   90.00
_cell.angle_gamma   90.00
#
_symmetry.space_group_name_H-M   'P 1'
#
loop_
_entity.id
_entity.type
_entity.pdbx_description
1 polymer ?
#
loop_
_entity_poly.entity_id
_entity_poly.type
_entity_poly.pdbx_seq_one_letter_code
_entity_poly.pdbx_strand_id
1 'polypeptide(L)'
;NSLVNSLTSSLEQQISSLGGTLSLQSYLYRLDQFDYKMTTYNTLPLRLSYSQPFTSYNEMKWRKKMEPKEYERAKRIYCESIESIAIRVASLYFAAISAQSDYNQSVTKLKDLEDLYAMSQKRLSLGTITKGDLLQLELSMLNAKVARNEAQVKMNDAFYDLFSYMRVSHDEKVILLPPENVIEQVLNVNEVLQKAMNNSSHAIGQDLDLLSAQQNLAKAKAAQGIQMQLNAEVGFNRTADGFASAYSHLQDNEIIGLTISVPIFDWGVKKGRVMVAKSNLELAKTKKEQADNDYVQSIKREVMQFSLQAEQCRTSQRARKISKERYEITKKRFETGNVSVTELNTALQELETAKAQYIGQLQSYWNYYYTLRKFTLYDWVE
;
A
#
# COMPACT_ATOMS: atom_id res chain seq x y z
N ASN A 1 1.56 -27.19 52.69
CA ASN A 1 0.75 -26.60 51.65
C ASN A 1 0.45 -25.13 51.93
N SER A 2 0.57 -24.26 50.89
CA SER A 2 0.27 -22.83 51.02
C SER A 2 -0.51 -22.31 49.80
N LEU A 3 -1.38 -21.29 50.00
CA LEU A 3 -2.06 -20.53 48.98
C LEU A 3 -1.62 -19.08 49.08
N VAL A 4 -1.30 -18.50 47.93
CA VAL A 4 -0.90 -17.10 47.79
C VAL A 4 -1.88 -16.37 46.89
N ASN A 5 -2.43 -15.26 47.37
CA ASN A 5 -3.22 -14.33 46.59
C ASN A 5 -2.57 -12.95 46.66
N SER A 6 -2.42 -12.27 45.52
CA SER A 6 -1.89 -10.92 45.48
C SER A 6 -2.69 -10.02 44.56
N LEU A 7 -2.85 -8.77 44.97
CA LEU A 7 -3.41 -7.68 44.19
C LEU A 7 -2.40 -6.54 44.15
N THR A 8 -2.00 -6.14 42.96
CA THR A 8 -1.08 -5.02 42.76
C THR A 8 -1.72 -4.01 41.80
N SER A 9 -1.70 -2.75 42.18
CA SER A 9 -2.07 -1.63 41.32
C SER A 9 -0.88 -0.68 41.19
N SER A 10 -0.52 -0.27 40.00
CA SER A 10 0.58 0.67 39.75
C SER A 10 0.19 1.74 38.71
N LEU A 11 0.61 2.99 39.01
CA LEU A 11 0.60 4.11 38.06
C LEU A 11 2.06 4.49 37.83
N GLU A 12 2.49 4.54 36.58
CA GLU A 12 3.87 4.84 36.21
C GLU A 12 3.93 6.03 35.25
N GLN A 13 4.80 6.98 35.56
CA GLN A 13 5.09 8.13 34.73
C GLN A 13 6.58 8.19 34.39
N GLN A 14 6.92 8.06 33.14
CA GLN A 14 8.29 8.23 32.66
C GLN A 14 8.61 9.71 32.43
N ILE A 15 9.76 10.16 32.90
CA ILE A 15 10.25 11.53 32.75
C ILE A 15 11.20 11.58 31.54
N SER A 16 10.69 12.11 30.41
CA SER A 16 11.41 12.06 29.12
C SER A 16 12.77 12.80 29.13
N SER A 17 12.91 13.88 29.90
CA SER A 17 14.13 14.69 29.96
C SER A 17 15.28 13.96 30.65
N LEU A 18 15.00 13.30 31.77
CA LEU A 18 15.98 12.64 32.61
C LEU A 18 16.05 11.12 32.36
N GLY A 19 15.01 10.53 31.79
CA GLY A 19 14.91 9.08 31.62
C GLY A 19 14.56 8.32 32.89
N GLY A 20 14.17 9.02 33.95
CA GLY A 20 13.69 8.44 35.20
C GLY A 20 12.24 8.02 35.14
N THR A 21 11.83 7.15 36.06
CA THR A 21 10.44 6.69 36.21
C THR A 21 9.96 6.99 37.63
N LEU A 22 8.82 7.68 37.72
CA LEU A 22 8.07 7.87 38.95
C LEU A 22 6.94 6.86 38.95
N SER A 23 6.78 6.09 40.03
CA SER A 23 5.68 5.12 40.13
C SER A 23 5.00 5.24 41.49
N LEU A 24 3.66 5.15 41.46
CA LEU A 24 2.79 5.05 42.58
C LEU A 24 2.20 3.64 42.62
N GLN A 25 2.41 2.91 43.69
CA GLN A 25 2.01 1.50 43.79
C GLN A 25 1.20 1.26 45.06
N SER A 26 0.21 0.37 44.93
CA SER A 26 -0.51 -0.23 46.04
C SER A 26 -0.48 -1.75 45.91
N TYR A 27 -0.31 -2.44 47.00
CA TYR A 27 -0.11 -3.87 47.01
C TYR A 27 -0.78 -4.52 48.20
N LEU A 28 -1.47 -5.63 47.96
CA LEU A 28 -2.05 -6.50 48.94
C LEU A 28 -1.62 -7.92 48.66
N TYR A 29 -1.08 -8.58 49.67
CA TYR A 29 -0.64 -9.98 49.60
C TYR A 29 -1.26 -10.75 50.76
N ARG A 30 -1.86 -11.91 50.46
CA ARG A 30 -2.40 -12.86 51.42
C ARG A 30 -1.69 -14.18 51.25
N LEU A 31 -1.15 -14.71 52.33
CA LEU A 31 -0.55 -16.04 52.42
C LEU A 31 -1.33 -16.89 53.41
N ASP A 32 -1.93 -17.97 52.94
CA ASP A 32 -2.54 -19.01 53.76
C ASP A 32 -1.58 -20.20 53.84
N GLN A 33 -1.13 -20.54 55.04
CA GLN A 33 -0.30 -21.70 55.35
C GLN A 33 -1.16 -22.78 56.03
N PHE A 34 -1.62 -23.76 55.27
CA PHE A 34 -2.56 -24.75 55.75
C PHE A 34 -1.99 -25.65 56.85
N ASP A 35 -0.73 -26.00 56.75
CA ASP A 35 -0.06 -26.88 57.71
C ASP A 35 0.08 -26.24 59.10
N TYR A 36 0.21 -24.91 59.13
CA TYR A 36 0.34 -24.14 60.38
C TYR A 36 -1.00 -23.45 60.77
N LYS A 37 -2.04 -23.58 59.96
CA LYS A 37 -3.35 -22.88 60.12
C LYS A 37 -3.20 -21.36 60.32
N MET A 38 -2.23 -20.78 59.62
CA MET A 38 -1.88 -19.36 59.73
C MET A 38 -2.21 -18.64 58.44
N THR A 39 -2.87 -17.47 58.55
CA THR A 39 -3.11 -16.55 57.46
C THR A 39 -2.36 -15.26 57.73
N THR A 40 -1.56 -14.81 56.79
CA THR A 40 -0.79 -13.57 56.90
C THR A 40 -1.14 -12.63 55.77
N TYR A 41 -1.45 -11.39 56.13
CA TYR A 41 -1.66 -10.30 55.17
C TYR A 41 -0.47 -9.38 55.20
N ASN A 42 0.10 -9.08 54.02
CA ASN A 42 1.10 -8.04 53.82
C ASN A 42 0.49 -6.95 52.94
N THR A 43 0.40 -5.74 53.45
CA THR A 43 -0.18 -4.61 52.72
C THR A 43 0.87 -3.52 52.54
N LEU A 44 0.73 -2.87 51.39
CA LEU A 44 1.47 -1.68 51.04
C LEU A 44 0.45 -0.72 50.41
N PRO A 45 -0.31 0.00 51.26
CA PRO A 45 -1.44 0.81 50.78
C PRO A 45 -1.01 1.89 49.78
N LEU A 46 0.17 2.48 50.01
CA LEU A 46 0.74 3.50 49.14
C LEU A 46 2.25 3.45 49.17
N ARG A 47 2.88 3.39 47.99
CA ARG A 47 4.31 3.56 47.81
C ARG A 47 4.58 4.46 46.62
N LEU A 48 5.30 5.53 46.83
CA LEU A 48 5.85 6.38 45.79
C LEU A 48 7.32 5.97 45.60
N SER A 49 7.66 5.60 44.35
CA SER A 49 9.04 5.25 44.02
C SER A 49 9.54 6.06 42.83
N TYR A 50 10.78 6.47 42.92
CA TYR A 50 11.48 7.16 41.82
C TYR A 50 12.74 6.38 41.47
N SER A 51 12.87 6.04 40.20
CA SER A 51 14.04 5.35 39.66
C SER A 51 14.71 6.21 38.61
N GLN A 52 15.98 6.57 38.82
CA GLN A 52 16.74 7.42 37.91
C GLN A 52 18.00 6.70 37.41
N PRO A 53 18.02 6.27 36.18
CA PRO A 53 19.24 5.82 35.52
C PRO A 53 20.07 7.04 35.07
N PHE A 54 21.36 7.10 35.43
CA PHE A 54 22.23 8.22 35.02
C PHE A 54 23.02 7.97 33.75
N THR A 55 23.41 6.74 33.48
CA THR A 55 24.32 6.39 32.39
C THR A 55 23.69 5.45 31.36
N SER A 56 22.45 5.07 31.57
CA SER A 56 21.75 4.16 30.67
C SER A 56 21.15 4.89 29.48
N TYR A 57 20.75 4.10 28.49
CA TYR A 57 20.03 4.56 27.30
C TYR A 57 18.65 5.14 27.70
N ASN A 58 18.38 6.38 27.29
CA ASN A 58 17.08 7.03 27.52
C ASN A 58 16.13 6.77 26.33
N GLU A 59 15.27 5.77 26.48
CA GLU A 59 14.31 5.37 25.44
C GLU A 59 13.28 6.47 25.16
N MET A 60 12.78 7.16 26.19
CA MET A 60 11.76 8.21 26.01
C MET A 60 12.26 9.39 25.19
N LYS A 61 13.54 9.74 25.28
CA LYS A 61 14.15 10.77 24.44
C LYS A 61 14.09 10.41 22.96
N TRP A 62 14.31 9.14 22.62
CA TRP A 62 14.23 8.65 21.24
C TRP A 62 12.80 8.51 20.78
N ARG A 63 11.91 7.96 21.61
CA ARG A 63 10.47 7.88 21.29
C ARG A 63 9.90 9.27 21.03
N LYS A 64 10.15 10.26 21.89
CA LYS A 64 9.72 11.64 21.69
C LYS A 64 10.21 12.25 20.37
N LYS A 65 11.37 11.82 19.86
CA LYS A 65 11.90 12.26 18.57
C LYS A 65 11.29 11.50 17.38
N MET A 66 10.97 10.22 17.55
CA MET A 66 10.54 9.34 16.45
C MET A 66 9.02 9.28 16.32
N GLU A 67 8.26 9.17 17.40
CA GLU A 67 6.80 9.01 17.38
C GLU A 67 6.04 10.09 16.56
N PRO A 68 6.38 11.40 16.65
CA PRO A 68 5.72 12.40 15.79
C PRO A 68 5.98 12.18 14.30
N LYS A 69 7.18 11.70 13.94
CA LYS A 69 7.52 11.36 12.55
C LYS A 69 6.82 10.08 12.09
N GLU A 70 6.70 9.07 12.96
CA GLU A 70 5.91 7.85 12.71
C GLU A 70 4.44 8.17 12.45
N TYR A 71 3.85 9.04 13.27
CA TYR A 71 2.47 9.48 13.08
C TYR A 71 2.27 10.22 11.75
N GLU A 72 3.18 11.15 11.43
CA GLU A 72 3.11 11.88 10.16
C GLU A 72 3.32 10.94 8.95
N ARG A 73 4.26 9.99 9.06
CA ARG A 73 4.45 8.94 8.05
C ARG A 73 3.19 8.11 7.86
N ALA A 74 2.54 7.70 8.95
CA ALA A 74 1.31 6.91 8.89
C ALA A 74 0.17 7.65 8.18
N LYS A 75 0.02 8.97 8.42
CA LYS A 75 -0.94 9.82 7.69
C LYS A 75 -0.66 9.84 6.20
N ARG A 76 0.59 10.01 5.80
CA ARG A 76 0.97 10.05 4.38
C ARG A 76 0.77 8.69 3.71
N ILE A 77 1.14 7.59 4.38
CA ILE A 77 0.86 6.22 3.90
C ILE A 77 -0.64 6.00 3.72
N TYR A 78 -1.48 6.54 4.60
CA TYR A 78 -2.93 6.46 4.43
C TYR A 78 -3.39 7.17 3.14
N CYS A 79 -2.91 8.39 2.88
CA CYS A 79 -3.21 9.11 1.63
C CYS A 79 -2.68 8.36 0.40
N GLU A 80 -1.44 7.86 0.44
CA GLU A 80 -0.86 7.04 -0.64
C GLU A 80 -1.65 5.76 -0.89
N SER A 81 -2.25 5.19 0.16
CA SER A 81 -3.11 4.00 0.05
C SER A 81 -4.43 4.32 -0.66
N ILE A 82 -5.01 5.49 -0.43
CA ILE A 82 -6.20 5.97 -1.17
C ILE A 82 -5.87 6.09 -2.66
N GLU A 83 -4.74 6.69 -3.02
CA GLU A 83 -4.32 6.78 -4.41
C GLU A 83 -4.02 5.40 -5.03
N SER A 84 -3.50 4.47 -4.23
CA SER A 84 -3.31 3.07 -4.67
C SER A 84 -4.64 2.36 -4.97
N ILE A 85 -5.69 2.66 -4.20
CA ILE A 85 -7.05 2.18 -4.47
C ILE A 85 -7.57 2.79 -5.79
N ALA A 86 -7.35 4.10 -6.00
CA ALA A 86 -7.73 4.77 -7.24
C ALA A 86 -7.05 4.15 -8.46
N ILE A 87 -5.74 3.86 -8.40
CA ILE A 87 -5.00 3.14 -9.45
C ILE A 87 -5.64 1.76 -9.72
N ARG A 88 -5.97 1.02 -8.67
CA ARG A 88 -6.58 -0.31 -8.81
C ARG A 88 -7.97 -0.23 -9.43
N VAL A 89 -8.82 0.71 -8.98
CA VAL A 89 -10.15 0.93 -9.57
C VAL A 89 -10.04 1.35 -11.03
N ALA A 90 -9.14 2.27 -11.36
CA ALA A 90 -8.90 2.67 -12.75
C ALA A 90 -8.49 1.47 -13.62
N SER A 91 -7.59 0.62 -13.14
CA SER A 91 -7.17 -0.59 -13.84
C SER A 91 -8.33 -1.55 -14.10
N LEU A 92 -9.18 -1.82 -13.10
CA LEU A 92 -10.36 -2.67 -13.24
C LEU A 92 -11.42 -2.04 -14.17
N TYR A 93 -11.61 -0.73 -14.08
CA TYR A 93 -12.52 0.02 -14.92
C TYR A 93 -12.14 -0.07 -16.40
N PHE A 94 -10.87 0.15 -16.73
CA PHE A 94 -10.40 0.02 -18.10
C PHE A 94 -10.39 -1.43 -18.60
N ALA A 95 -10.15 -2.41 -17.73
CA ALA A 95 -10.31 -3.82 -18.08
C ALA A 95 -11.78 -4.15 -18.45
N ALA A 96 -12.72 -3.63 -17.67
CA ALA A 96 -14.16 -3.80 -17.95
C ALA A 96 -14.59 -3.06 -19.22
N ILE A 97 -14.11 -1.84 -19.48
CA ILE A 97 -14.35 -1.10 -20.74
C ILE A 97 -13.79 -1.87 -21.94
N SER A 98 -12.57 -2.41 -21.82
CA SER A 98 -11.98 -3.21 -22.91
C SER A 98 -12.83 -4.42 -23.20
N ALA A 99 -13.19 -5.20 -22.18
CA ALA A 99 -14.04 -6.39 -22.35
C ALA A 99 -15.44 -6.06 -22.91
N GLN A 100 -16.06 -4.94 -22.48
CA GLN A 100 -17.31 -4.44 -23.05
C GLN A 100 -17.16 -4.05 -24.52
N SER A 101 -16.07 -3.37 -24.89
CA SER A 101 -15.76 -3.01 -26.26
C SER A 101 -15.59 -4.24 -27.14
N ASP A 102 -14.85 -5.24 -26.67
CA ASP A 102 -14.60 -6.49 -27.37
C ASP A 102 -15.90 -7.29 -27.59
N TYR A 103 -16.77 -7.34 -26.56
CA TYR A 103 -18.09 -7.96 -26.71
C TYR A 103 -18.95 -7.24 -27.72
N ASN A 104 -19.08 -5.91 -27.63
CA ASN A 104 -19.90 -5.13 -28.61
C ASN A 104 -19.36 -5.29 -30.03
N GLN A 105 -18.06 -5.37 -30.19
CA GLN A 105 -17.40 -5.57 -31.47
C GLN A 105 -17.66 -6.99 -32.02
N SER A 106 -17.60 -8.02 -31.18
CA SER A 106 -17.88 -9.41 -31.57
C SER A 106 -19.35 -9.60 -31.98
N VAL A 107 -20.29 -8.90 -31.33
CA VAL A 107 -21.71 -8.87 -31.75
C VAL A 107 -21.87 -8.24 -33.12
N THR A 108 -21.24 -7.09 -33.36
CA THR A 108 -21.29 -6.40 -34.68
C THR A 108 -20.65 -7.25 -35.74
N LYS A 109 -19.49 -7.85 -35.50
CA LYS A 109 -18.78 -8.74 -36.42
C LYS A 109 -19.62 -9.96 -36.83
N LEU A 110 -20.24 -10.61 -35.82
CA LEU A 110 -21.12 -11.75 -36.12
C LEU A 110 -22.25 -11.35 -37.04
N LYS A 111 -22.94 -10.26 -36.72
CA LYS A 111 -24.03 -9.72 -37.56
C LYS A 111 -23.56 -9.39 -38.98
N ASP A 112 -22.45 -8.67 -39.12
CA ASP A 112 -21.89 -8.34 -40.45
C ASP A 112 -21.57 -9.61 -41.26
N LEU A 113 -21.01 -10.65 -40.63
CA LEU A 113 -20.70 -11.93 -41.30
C LEU A 113 -21.96 -12.73 -41.66
N GLU A 114 -23.01 -12.69 -40.83
CA GLU A 114 -24.32 -13.29 -41.16
C GLU A 114 -24.94 -12.62 -42.38
N ASP A 115 -24.94 -11.29 -42.45
CA ASP A 115 -25.45 -10.53 -43.59
C ASP A 115 -24.63 -10.81 -44.88
N LEU A 116 -23.28 -10.85 -44.75
CA LEU A 116 -22.38 -11.16 -45.85
C LEU A 116 -22.53 -12.60 -46.35
N TYR A 117 -22.73 -13.57 -45.45
CA TYR A 117 -22.97 -14.96 -45.83
C TYR A 117 -24.28 -15.12 -46.59
N ALA A 118 -25.37 -14.51 -46.11
CA ALA A 118 -26.67 -14.52 -46.80
C ALA A 118 -26.61 -13.89 -48.19
N MET A 119 -25.87 -12.77 -48.36
CA MET A 119 -25.62 -12.14 -49.65
C MET A 119 -24.79 -13.07 -50.57
N SER A 120 -23.75 -13.68 -50.04
CA SER A 120 -22.84 -14.54 -50.79
C SER A 120 -23.50 -15.84 -51.27
N GLN A 121 -24.46 -16.39 -50.52
CA GLN A 121 -25.29 -17.52 -51.01
C GLN A 121 -26.05 -17.17 -52.31
N LYS A 122 -26.64 -15.98 -52.36
CA LYS A 122 -27.32 -15.48 -53.58
C LYS A 122 -26.32 -15.27 -54.73
N ARG A 123 -25.12 -14.78 -54.45
CA ARG A 123 -24.07 -14.55 -55.46
C ARG A 123 -23.49 -15.86 -56.00
N LEU A 124 -23.41 -16.90 -55.17
CA LEU A 124 -23.01 -18.24 -55.66
C LEU A 124 -24.01 -18.79 -56.64
N SER A 125 -25.34 -18.63 -56.41
CA SER A 125 -26.38 -19.09 -57.35
C SER A 125 -26.34 -18.31 -58.68
N LEU A 126 -25.78 -17.10 -58.70
CA LEU A 126 -25.54 -16.28 -59.87
C LEU A 126 -24.17 -16.53 -60.52
N GLY A 127 -23.34 -17.42 -59.96
CA GLY A 127 -22.02 -17.74 -60.47
C GLY A 127 -20.95 -16.64 -60.29
N THR A 128 -21.21 -15.65 -59.43
CA THR A 128 -20.33 -14.47 -59.25
C THR A 128 -19.30 -14.65 -58.13
N ILE A 129 -19.36 -15.72 -57.32
CA ILE A 129 -18.36 -16.12 -56.32
C ILE A 129 -18.13 -17.64 -56.39
N THR A 130 -17.01 -18.10 -55.80
CA THR A 130 -16.68 -19.52 -55.72
C THR A 130 -17.31 -20.20 -54.53
N LYS A 131 -17.47 -21.53 -54.54
CA LYS A 131 -17.90 -22.31 -53.40
C LYS A 131 -16.87 -22.22 -52.24
N GLY A 132 -15.56 -22.08 -52.56
CA GLY A 132 -14.49 -21.87 -51.59
C GLY A 132 -14.67 -20.59 -50.79
N ASP A 133 -15.00 -19.46 -51.45
CA ASP A 133 -15.28 -18.19 -50.79
C ASP A 133 -16.47 -18.29 -49.83
N LEU A 134 -17.55 -18.99 -50.24
CA LEU A 134 -18.71 -19.19 -49.37
C LEU A 134 -18.37 -20.01 -48.13
N LEU A 135 -17.63 -21.14 -48.28
CA LEU A 135 -17.20 -21.96 -47.14
C LEU A 135 -16.25 -21.19 -46.19
N GLN A 136 -15.39 -20.32 -46.73
CA GLN A 136 -14.55 -19.44 -45.92
C GLN A 136 -15.37 -18.44 -45.11
N LEU A 137 -16.42 -17.87 -45.68
CA LEU A 137 -17.34 -16.97 -44.95
C LEU A 137 -18.11 -17.73 -43.84
N GLU A 138 -18.58 -18.95 -44.14
CA GLU A 138 -19.29 -19.80 -43.19
C GLU A 138 -18.38 -20.13 -41.99
N LEU A 139 -17.14 -20.55 -42.25
CA LEU A 139 -16.14 -20.78 -41.18
C LEU A 139 -15.89 -19.52 -40.37
N SER A 140 -15.74 -18.36 -41.01
CA SER A 140 -15.56 -17.09 -40.33
C SER A 140 -16.74 -16.71 -39.43
N MET A 141 -17.98 -16.95 -39.90
CA MET A 141 -19.22 -16.74 -39.14
C MET A 141 -19.30 -17.68 -37.92
N LEU A 142 -18.97 -18.96 -38.07
CA LEU A 142 -18.95 -19.92 -36.94
C LEU A 142 -17.92 -19.53 -35.90
N ASN A 143 -16.71 -19.15 -36.32
CA ASN A 143 -15.67 -18.64 -35.44
C ASN A 143 -16.09 -17.36 -34.71
N ALA A 144 -16.75 -16.44 -35.38
CA ALA A 144 -17.26 -15.20 -34.78
C ALA A 144 -18.36 -15.49 -33.73
N LYS A 145 -19.18 -16.52 -33.93
CA LYS A 145 -20.19 -16.95 -32.94
C LYS A 145 -19.54 -17.47 -31.66
N VAL A 146 -18.47 -18.26 -31.78
CA VAL A 146 -17.70 -18.73 -30.63
C VAL A 146 -17.04 -17.55 -29.93
N ALA A 147 -16.36 -16.68 -30.68
CA ALA A 147 -15.68 -15.50 -30.15
C ALA A 147 -16.63 -14.54 -29.40
N ARG A 148 -17.88 -14.38 -29.90
CA ARG A 148 -18.90 -13.57 -29.22
C ARG A 148 -19.28 -14.15 -27.85
N ASN A 149 -19.44 -15.48 -27.76
CA ASN A 149 -19.75 -16.13 -26.47
C ASN A 149 -18.60 -16.00 -25.46
N GLU A 150 -17.36 -16.19 -25.92
CA GLU A 150 -16.17 -15.99 -25.07
C GLU A 150 -16.04 -14.55 -24.62
N ALA A 151 -16.25 -13.57 -25.50
CA ALA A 151 -16.22 -12.16 -25.16
C ALA A 151 -17.31 -11.78 -24.15
N GLN A 152 -18.50 -12.40 -24.23
CA GLN A 152 -19.57 -12.20 -23.25
C GLN A 152 -19.15 -12.67 -21.86
N VAL A 153 -18.53 -13.85 -21.75
CA VAL A 153 -18.04 -14.36 -20.46
C VAL A 153 -16.95 -13.43 -19.90
N LYS A 154 -15.97 -13.07 -20.72
CA LYS A 154 -14.88 -12.14 -20.30
C LYS A 154 -15.42 -10.77 -19.85
N MET A 155 -16.45 -10.25 -20.51
CA MET A 155 -17.10 -9.01 -20.11
C MET A 155 -17.76 -9.17 -18.74
N ASN A 156 -18.51 -10.23 -18.52
CA ASN A 156 -19.17 -10.49 -17.24
C ASN A 156 -18.12 -10.62 -16.11
N ASP A 157 -17.05 -11.38 -16.34
CA ASP A 157 -15.98 -11.56 -15.35
C ASP A 157 -15.32 -10.21 -14.99
N ALA A 158 -14.99 -9.39 -15.98
CA ALA A 158 -14.39 -8.07 -15.74
C ALA A 158 -15.33 -7.11 -15.00
N PHE A 159 -16.65 -7.19 -15.26
CA PHE A 159 -17.66 -6.44 -14.50
C PHE A 159 -17.77 -6.94 -13.07
N TYR A 160 -17.77 -8.26 -12.84
CA TYR A 160 -17.75 -8.82 -11.50
C TYR A 160 -16.52 -8.36 -10.70
N ASP A 161 -15.35 -8.39 -11.31
CA ASP A 161 -14.12 -7.92 -10.66
C ASP A 161 -14.21 -6.45 -10.23
N LEU A 162 -14.70 -5.58 -11.11
CA LEU A 162 -14.86 -4.15 -10.83
C LEU A 162 -15.88 -3.91 -9.72
N PHE A 163 -17.10 -4.44 -9.85
CA PHE A 163 -18.18 -4.18 -8.90
C PHE A 163 -17.93 -4.84 -7.56
N SER A 164 -17.37 -6.05 -7.53
CA SER A 164 -16.95 -6.73 -6.31
C SER A 164 -15.90 -5.91 -5.55
N TYR A 165 -14.90 -5.37 -6.25
CA TYR A 165 -13.89 -4.54 -5.62
C TYR A 165 -14.48 -3.24 -5.04
N MET A 166 -15.41 -2.61 -5.75
CA MET A 166 -16.12 -1.40 -5.28
C MET A 166 -17.20 -1.70 -4.24
N ARG A 167 -17.52 -2.97 -3.98
CA ARG A 167 -18.61 -3.41 -3.09
C ARG A 167 -19.97 -2.84 -3.49
N VAL A 168 -20.23 -2.69 -4.79
CA VAL A 168 -21.51 -2.25 -5.34
C VAL A 168 -22.25 -3.46 -5.89
N SER A 169 -23.55 -3.59 -5.59
CA SER A 169 -24.40 -4.63 -6.19
C SER A 169 -24.59 -4.34 -7.67
N HIS A 170 -24.51 -5.38 -8.49
CA HIS A 170 -24.63 -5.27 -9.96
C HIS A 170 -25.88 -6.00 -10.41
N ASP A 171 -27.04 -5.38 -10.20
CA ASP A 171 -28.35 -5.93 -10.64
C ASP A 171 -28.87 -5.27 -11.94
N GLU A 172 -28.26 -4.18 -12.41
CA GLU A 172 -28.69 -3.44 -13.58
C GLU A 172 -27.69 -3.54 -14.74
N LYS A 173 -28.19 -3.41 -15.98
CA LYS A 173 -27.35 -3.31 -17.18
C LYS A 173 -26.60 -1.98 -17.19
N VAL A 174 -25.41 -1.97 -16.66
CA VAL A 174 -24.50 -0.82 -16.67
C VAL A 174 -23.72 -0.78 -17.98
N ILE A 175 -23.60 0.40 -18.58
CA ILE A 175 -22.73 0.67 -19.73
C ILE A 175 -21.62 1.59 -19.24
N LEU A 176 -20.38 1.12 -19.36
CA LEU A 176 -19.20 1.92 -19.03
C LEU A 176 -18.79 2.77 -20.23
N LEU A 177 -18.49 4.05 -19.99
CA LEU A 177 -18.05 4.99 -21.02
C LEU A 177 -16.57 5.32 -20.80
N PRO A 178 -15.70 5.21 -21.81
CA PRO A 178 -14.32 5.63 -21.68
C PRO A 178 -14.23 7.13 -21.40
N PRO A 179 -13.38 7.59 -20.47
CA PRO A 179 -13.17 9.01 -20.24
C PRO A 179 -12.45 9.61 -21.46
N GLU A 180 -13.12 10.49 -22.19
CA GLU A 180 -12.60 11.06 -23.46
C GLU A 180 -11.65 12.24 -23.21
N ASN A 181 -11.70 12.87 -22.04
CA ASN A 181 -10.88 14.04 -21.72
C ASN A 181 -9.48 13.62 -21.32
N VAL A 182 -8.55 13.75 -22.25
CA VAL A 182 -7.11 13.65 -21.99
C VAL A 182 -6.55 15.06 -21.96
N ILE A 183 -6.10 15.50 -20.80
CA ILE A 183 -5.52 16.83 -20.62
C ILE A 183 -4.04 16.77 -21.00
N GLU A 184 -3.65 17.63 -21.93
CA GLU A 184 -2.25 17.78 -22.30
C GLU A 184 -1.59 18.75 -21.35
N GLN A 185 -0.83 18.24 -20.42
CA GLN A 185 -0.10 19.03 -19.45
C GLN A 185 1.39 18.67 -19.47
N VAL A 186 2.23 19.68 -19.71
CA VAL A 186 3.67 19.53 -19.58
C VAL A 186 4.05 19.82 -18.13
N LEU A 187 4.37 18.76 -17.38
CA LEU A 187 4.76 18.90 -15.98
C LEU A 187 6.23 19.29 -15.86
N ASN A 188 6.50 20.25 -14.96
CA ASN A 188 7.88 20.59 -14.60
C ASN A 188 8.43 19.53 -13.64
N VAL A 189 9.45 18.77 -14.09
CA VAL A 189 10.07 17.70 -13.31
C VAL A 189 10.54 18.16 -11.93
N ASN A 190 11.11 19.37 -11.83
CA ASN A 190 11.61 19.89 -10.56
C ASN A 190 10.47 20.19 -9.57
N GLU A 191 9.35 20.71 -10.06
CA GLU A 191 8.17 20.95 -9.23
C GLU A 191 7.57 19.63 -8.71
N VAL A 192 7.42 18.64 -9.60
CA VAL A 192 6.95 17.29 -9.22
C VAL A 192 7.86 16.67 -8.17
N LEU A 193 9.18 16.73 -8.36
CA LEU A 193 10.17 16.24 -7.39
C LEU A 193 10.02 16.95 -6.04
N GLN A 194 9.91 18.28 -6.02
CA GLN A 194 9.73 19.04 -4.80
C GLN A 194 8.45 18.63 -4.05
N LYS A 195 7.33 18.52 -4.75
CA LYS A 195 6.06 18.04 -4.18
C LYS A 195 6.19 16.62 -3.63
N ALA A 196 6.79 15.70 -4.40
CA ALA A 196 6.98 14.32 -3.99
C ALA A 196 7.86 14.20 -2.73
N MET A 197 8.98 14.90 -2.67
CA MET A 197 9.87 14.86 -1.49
C MET A 197 9.21 15.47 -0.25
N ASN A 198 8.37 16.50 -0.41
CA ASN A 198 7.73 17.18 0.71
C ASN A 198 6.48 16.45 1.22
N ASN A 199 5.71 15.83 0.33
CA ASN A 199 4.38 15.31 0.66
C ASN A 199 4.34 13.81 0.88
N SER A 200 5.22 13.01 0.24
CA SER A 200 5.20 11.55 0.34
C SER A 200 5.73 11.03 1.68
N SER A 201 5.45 9.78 1.97
CA SER A 201 5.98 9.07 3.14
C SER A 201 7.46 8.71 3.01
N HIS A 202 8.03 8.78 1.79
CA HIS A 202 9.40 8.31 1.48
C HIS A 202 10.47 9.00 2.34
N ALA A 203 10.56 10.33 2.28
CA ALA A 203 11.60 11.08 2.99
C ALA A 203 11.54 10.88 4.50
N ILE A 204 10.33 10.85 5.07
CA ILE A 204 10.13 10.60 6.51
C ILE A 204 10.54 9.16 6.85
N GLY A 205 10.20 8.19 6.00
CA GLY A 205 10.58 6.80 6.18
C GLY A 205 12.10 6.62 6.24
N GLN A 206 12.82 7.19 5.27
CA GLN A 206 14.28 7.15 5.23
C GLN A 206 14.93 7.84 6.45
N ASP A 207 14.35 8.95 6.93
CA ASP A 207 14.80 9.63 8.15
C ASP A 207 14.57 8.77 9.39
N LEU A 208 13.45 8.08 9.50
CA LEU A 208 13.15 7.19 10.62
C LEU A 208 14.08 5.98 10.65
N ASP A 209 14.39 5.39 9.50
CA ASP A 209 15.35 4.28 9.41
C ASP A 209 16.75 4.71 9.88
N LEU A 210 17.19 5.92 9.48
CA LEU A 210 18.44 6.50 9.95
C LEU A 210 18.42 6.78 11.45
N LEU A 211 17.32 7.33 11.98
CA LEU A 211 17.14 7.58 13.41
C LEU A 211 17.12 6.27 14.21
N SER A 212 16.52 5.21 13.70
CA SER A 212 16.53 3.88 14.30
C SER A 212 17.97 3.32 14.40
N ALA A 213 18.76 3.45 13.35
CA ALA A 213 20.17 3.04 13.37
C ALA A 213 21.00 3.86 14.37
N GLN A 214 20.76 5.18 14.46
CA GLN A 214 21.39 6.05 15.47
C GLN A 214 20.98 5.66 16.89
N GLN A 215 19.72 5.34 17.12
CA GLN A 215 19.17 4.85 18.37
C GLN A 215 19.87 3.56 18.81
N ASN A 216 20.01 2.60 17.88
CA ASN A 216 20.68 1.32 18.15
C ASN A 216 22.15 1.51 18.51
N LEU A 217 22.85 2.44 17.86
CA LEU A 217 24.22 2.80 18.23
C LEU A 217 24.28 3.45 19.63
N ALA A 218 23.36 4.35 19.94
CA ALA A 218 23.30 4.97 21.27
C ALA A 218 23.03 3.93 22.37
N LYS A 219 22.12 2.99 22.11
CA LYS A 219 21.82 1.86 23.01
C LYS A 219 23.05 0.96 23.24
N ALA A 220 23.76 0.60 22.16
CA ALA A 220 24.96 -0.22 22.25
C ALA A 220 26.09 0.49 23.05
N LYS A 221 26.28 1.80 22.82
CA LYS A 221 27.25 2.61 23.55
C LYS A 221 26.90 2.72 25.04
N ALA A 222 25.63 2.98 25.37
CA ALA A 222 25.18 3.06 26.76
C ALA A 222 25.36 1.73 27.50
N ALA A 223 25.13 0.59 26.85
CA ALA A 223 25.34 -0.73 27.42
C ALA A 223 26.82 -1.10 27.66
N GLN A 224 27.76 -0.41 27.00
CA GLN A 224 29.19 -0.67 27.13
C GLN A 224 29.77 -0.07 28.42
N GLY A 225 29.23 1.07 28.89
CA GLY A 225 29.77 1.84 30.01
C GLY A 225 29.34 1.35 31.38
N ILE A 226 29.79 2.10 32.41
CA ILE A 226 29.34 1.94 33.78
C ILE A 226 27.85 2.28 33.84
N GLN A 227 27.06 1.46 34.54
CA GLN A 227 25.66 1.72 34.78
C GLN A 227 25.44 2.20 36.21
N MET A 228 24.74 3.32 36.34
CA MET A 228 24.40 3.91 37.62
C MET A 228 22.90 4.16 37.69
N GLN A 229 22.27 3.73 38.77
CA GLN A 229 20.84 3.88 38.98
C GLN A 229 20.58 4.31 40.44
N LEU A 230 19.87 5.40 40.62
CA LEU A 230 19.31 5.83 41.90
C LEU A 230 17.89 5.32 42.01
N ASN A 231 17.56 4.69 43.13
CA ASN A 231 16.20 4.33 43.48
C ASN A 231 15.87 5.00 44.80
N ALA A 232 14.76 5.68 44.87
CA ALA A 232 14.21 6.30 46.07
C ALA A 232 12.76 5.86 46.22
N GLU A 233 12.40 5.36 47.39
CA GLU A 233 11.07 4.87 47.70
C GLU A 233 10.61 5.43 49.03
N VAL A 234 9.38 5.86 49.11
CA VAL A 234 8.68 6.22 50.33
C VAL A 234 7.28 5.62 50.31
N GLY A 235 6.91 5.00 51.42
CA GLY A 235 5.60 4.34 51.49
C GLY A 235 5.28 3.85 52.90
N PHE A 236 4.15 3.15 52.97
CA PHE A 236 3.63 2.59 54.21
C PHE A 236 3.42 1.10 54.01
N ASN A 237 3.92 0.28 54.93
CA ASN A 237 3.69 -1.15 54.85
C ASN A 237 3.26 -1.72 56.22
N ARG A 238 2.63 -2.89 56.19
CA ARG A 238 2.36 -3.68 57.39
C ARG A 238 2.11 -5.14 57.06
N THR A 239 2.54 -5.99 57.96
CA THR A 239 2.22 -7.41 57.97
C THR A 239 1.38 -7.71 59.22
N ALA A 240 0.26 -8.41 59.09
CA ALA A 240 -0.64 -8.79 60.17
C ALA A 240 -1.43 -10.07 59.84
N ASP A 241 -1.98 -10.71 60.84
CA ASP A 241 -2.75 -11.96 60.70
C ASP A 241 -4.22 -11.72 60.26
N GLY A 242 -4.68 -10.46 60.23
CA GLY A 242 -6.01 -10.09 59.82
C GLY A 242 -6.02 -8.97 58.80
N PHE A 243 -7.02 -8.98 57.88
CA PHE A 243 -7.13 -7.98 56.82
C PHE A 243 -7.24 -6.55 57.37
N ALA A 244 -8.14 -6.30 58.33
CA ALA A 244 -8.32 -4.97 58.89
C ALA A 244 -7.09 -4.49 59.70
N SER A 245 -6.41 -5.39 60.43
CA SER A 245 -5.20 -5.09 61.17
C SER A 245 -3.99 -4.79 60.26
N ALA A 246 -3.99 -5.33 59.05
CA ALA A 246 -2.94 -5.03 58.07
C ALA A 246 -3.05 -3.60 57.48
N TYR A 247 -4.17 -2.92 57.63
CA TYR A 247 -4.36 -1.52 57.25
C TYR A 247 -4.37 -0.53 58.42
N SER A 248 -4.21 -1.03 59.66
CA SER A 248 -4.09 -0.20 60.88
C SER A 248 -2.66 -0.11 61.32
N HIS A 249 -2.25 1.01 61.93
CA HIS A 249 -0.89 1.23 62.47
C HIS A 249 0.22 0.91 61.42
N LEU A 250 0.11 1.51 60.26
CA LEU A 250 1.08 1.35 59.19
C LEU A 250 2.47 1.82 59.62
N GLN A 251 3.50 1.17 59.11
CA GLN A 251 4.89 1.51 59.37
C GLN A 251 5.45 2.29 58.18
N ASP A 252 6.16 3.36 58.48
CA ASP A 252 6.88 4.13 57.44
C ASP A 252 8.00 3.29 56.84
N ASN A 253 8.17 3.36 55.55
CA ASN A 253 9.21 2.67 54.82
C ASN A 253 9.86 3.65 53.85
N GLU A 254 11.10 4.06 54.13
CA GLU A 254 11.88 4.96 53.32
C GLU A 254 13.16 4.25 52.87
N ILE A 255 13.40 4.18 51.56
CA ILE A 255 14.57 3.53 51.02
C ILE A 255 15.20 4.45 49.96
N ILE A 256 16.48 4.73 50.13
CA ILE A 256 17.30 5.38 49.11
C ILE A 256 18.49 4.47 48.81
N GLY A 257 18.60 4.06 47.56
CA GLY A 257 19.66 3.17 47.12
C GLY A 257 20.33 3.68 45.83
N LEU A 258 21.67 3.67 45.81
CA LEU A 258 22.45 3.90 44.60
C LEU A 258 23.11 2.59 44.16
N THR A 259 22.75 2.11 43.00
CA THR A 259 23.34 0.92 42.39
C THR A 259 24.36 1.34 41.35
N ILE A 260 25.61 0.85 41.49
CA ILE A 260 26.66 1.04 40.47
C ILE A 260 27.08 -0.33 39.97
N SER A 261 26.94 -0.55 38.65
CA SER A 261 27.37 -1.78 37.98
C SER A 261 28.52 -1.47 37.02
N VAL A 262 29.67 -2.05 37.29
CA VAL A 262 30.89 -1.88 36.50
C VAL A 262 31.21 -3.19 35.80
N PRO A 263 31.12 -3.27 34.46
CA PRO A 263 31.53 -4.47 33.73
C PRO A 263 33.07 -4.56 33.74
N ILE A 264 33.61 -5.55 34.46
CA ILE A 264 35.05 -5.72 34.57
C ILE A 264 35.64 -6.41 33.35
N PHE A 265 35.03 -7.49 32.89
CA PHE A 265 35.52 -8.26 31.76
C PHE A 265 34.37 -8.92 30.99
N ASP A 266 34.28 -8.71 29.67
CA ASP A 266 33.21 -9.22 28.81
C ASP A 266 33.74 -9.85 27.51
N TRP A 267 35.00 -10.19 27.45
CA TRP A 267 35.66 -10.81 26.29
C TRP A 267 35.52 -9.97 25.00
N GLY A 268 35.30 -8.67 25.11
CA GLY A 268 35.16 -7.77 24.00
C GLY A 268 33.75 -7.77 23.34
N VAL A 269 32.78 -8.49 23.90
CA VAL A 269 31.42 -8.60 23.37
C VAL A 269 30.72 -7.24 23.23
N LYS A 270 30.80 -6.38 24.24
CA LYS A 270 30.18 -5.04 24.21
C LYS A 270 30.84 -4.13 23.17
N LYS A 271 32.20 -4.18 23.08
CA LYS A 271 32.93 -3.45 22.04
C LYS A 271 32.52 -3.93 20.63
N GLY A 272 32.41 -5.24 20.43
CA GLY A 272 31.93 -5.85 19.20
C GLY A 272 30.52 -5.36 18.83
N ARG A 273 29.59 -5.32 19.79
CA ARG A 273 28.23 -4.78 19.58
C ARG A 273 28.21 -3.32 19.12
N VAL A 274 29.08 -2.48 19.73
CA VAL A 274 29.20 -1.08 19.29
C VAL A 274 29.77 -0.98 17.88
N MET A 275 30.76 -1.81 17.52
CA MET A 275 31.29 -1.84 16.16
C MET A 275 30.23 -2.27 15.12
N VAL A 276 29.45 -3.31 15.42
CA VAL A 276 28.33 -3.76 14.57
C VAL A 276 27.29 -2.65 14.42
N ALA A 277 26.89 -2.01 15.53
CA ALA A 277 25.93 -0.92 15.49
C ALA A 277 26.44 0.31 14.70
N LYS A 278 27.74 0.59 14.76
CA LYS A 278 28.39 1.63 13.96
C LYS A 278 28.36 1.28 12.46
N SER A 279 28.70 0.06 12.11
CA SER A 279 28.65 -0.41 10.71
C SER A 279 27.22 -0.39 10.16
N ASN A 280 26.22 -0.77 10.97
CA ASN A 280 24.82 -0.69 10.59
C ASN A 280 24.35 0.76 10.38
N LEU A 281 24.88 1.72 11.14
CA LEU A 281 24.58 3.14 10.91
C LEU A 281 25.16 3.63 9.58
N GLU A 282 26.40 3.27 9.24
CA GLU A 282 26.97 3.62 7.95
C GLU A 282 26.20 2.95 6.78
N LEU A 283 25.82 1.68 6.97
CA LEU A 283 24.96 0.99 5.99
C LEU A 283 23.60 1.70 5.83
N ALA A 284 22.98 2.17 6.92
CA ALA A 284 21.71 2.90 6.87
C ALA A 284 21.84 4.22 6.11
N LYS A 285 22.96 4.93 6.25
CA LYS A 285 23.26 6.16 5.49
C LYS A 285 23.34 5.88 4.00
N THR A 286 24.14 4.86 3.60
CA THR A 286 24.29 4.47 2.19
C THR A 286 22.96 4.00 1.58
N LYS A 287 22.17 3.22 2.33
CA LYS A 287 20.84 2.78 1.90
C LYS A 287 19.89 3.96 1.69
N LYS A 288 19.93 4.96 2.59
CA LYS A 288 19.12 6.18 2.44
C LYS A 288 19.50 6.92 1.16
N GLU A 289 20.78 7.15 0.92
CA GLU A 289 21.26 7.82 -0.29
C GLU A 289 20.86 7.08 -1.58
N GLN A 290 21.00 5.76 -1.59
CA GLN A 290 20.56 4.94 -2.72
C GLN A 290 19.04 5.03 -2.92
N ALA A 291 18.24 4.89 -1.86
CA ALA A 291 16.79 4.96 -1.91
C ALA A 291 16.28 6.32 -2.41
N ASP A 292 16.91 7.42 -1.95
CA ASP A 292 16.59 8.77 -2.41
C ASP A 292 16.90 8.94 -3.91
N ASN A 293 18.04 8.42 -4.38
CA ASN A 293 18.39 8.43 -5.80
C ASN A 293 17.42 7.60 -6.65
N ASP A 294 17.06 6.40 -6.22
CA ASP A 294 16.11 5.52 -6.92
C ASP A 294 14.72 6.15 -6.98
N TYR A 295 14.30 6.80 -5.90
CA TYR A 295 13.04 7.52 -5.84
C TYR A 295 12.99 8.69 -6.83
N VAL A 296 14.04 9.51 -6.85
CA VAL A 296 14.19 10.63 -7.83
C VAL A 296 14.15 10.11 -9.27
N GLN A 297 14.85 9.02 -9.57
CA GLN A 297 14.85 8.43 -10.93
C GLN A 297 13.46 7.86 -11.30
N SER A 298 12.75 7.29 -10.34
CA SER A 298 11.40 6.78 -10.57
C SER A 298 10.44 7.90 -10.93
N ILE A 299 10.46 9.01 -10.20
CA ILE A 299 9.63 10.19 -10.48
C ILE A 299 9.95 10.78 -11.85
N LYS A 300 11.24 10.94 -12.18
CA LYS A 300 11.65 11.46 -13.49
C LYS A 300 11.10 10.61 -14.64
N ARG A 301 11.19 9.29 -14.52
CA ARG A 301 10.64 8.37 -15.53
C ARG A 301 9.13 8.51 -15.66
N GLU A 302 8.42 8.60 -14.52
CA GLU A 302 6.97 8.72 -14.50
C GLU A 302 6.49 10.01 -15.15
N VAL A 303 7.14 11.15 -14.83
CA VAL A 303 6.83 12.44 -15.46
C VAL A 303 7.06 12.41 -16.97
N MET A 304 8.18 11.82 -17.41
CA MET A 304 8.47 11.70 -18.85
C MET A 304 7.42 10.83 -19.56
N GLN A 305 7.04 9.70 -18.99
CA GLN A 305 6.03 8.80 -19.56
C GLN A 305 4.65 9.47 -19.60
N PHE A 306 4.25 10.14 -18.53
CA PHE A 306 2.98 10.87 -18.49
C PHE A 306 2.93 11.98 -19.56
N SER A 307 4.00 12.75 -19.74
CA SER A 307 4.07 13.84 -20.72
C SER A 307 3.92 13.35 -22.17
N LEU A 308 4.42 12.15 -22.47
CA LEU A 308 4.27 11.55 -23.80
C LEU A 308 2.89 10.90 -24.01
N GLN A 309 2.22 10.51 -22.94
CA GLN A 309 1.02 9.69 -23.01
C GLN A 309 -0.19 10.43 -23.63
N ALA A 310 -0.31 11.72 -23.40
CA ALA A 310 -1.37 12.54 -24.00
C ALA A 310 -1.30 12.55 -25.54
N GLU A 311 -0.10 12.69 -26.11
CA GLU A 311 0.12 12.61 -27.55
C GLU A 311 -0.17 11.20 -28.09
N GLN A 312 0.25 10.15 -27.37
CA GLN A 312 -0.04 8.75 -27.76
C GLN A 312 -1.54 8.47 -27.76
N CYS A 313 -2.30 8.99 -26.78
CA CYS A 313 -3.77 8.89 -26.79
C CYS A 313 -4.38 9.58 -28.00
N ARG A 314 -3.94 10.77 -28.36
CA ARG A 314 -4.43 11.53 -29.52
C ARG A 314 -4.11 10.81 -30.84
N THR A 315 -2.90 10.31 -30.97
CA THR A 315 -2.47 9.55 -32.16
C THR A 315 -3.28 8.27 -32.31
N SER A 316 -3.49 7.51 -31.24
CA SER A 316 -4.30 6.28 -31.28
C SER A 316 -5.78 6.56 -31.53
N GLN A 317 -6.33 7.68 -31.03
CA GLN A 317 -7.69 8.13 -31.33
C GLN A 317 -7.85 8.42 -32.83
N ARG A 318 -6.87 9.09 -33.44
CA ARG A 318 -6.86 9.36 -34.88
C ARG A 318 -6.74 8.08 -35.70
N ALA A 319 -5.86 7.17 -35.29
CA ALA A 319 -5.70 5.85 -35.92
C ALA A 319 -7.01 5.05 -35.88
N ARG A 320 -7.71 5.04 -34.73
CA ARG A 320 -9.05 4.41 -34.60
C ARG A 320 -10.07 5.01 -35.60
N LYS A 321 -10.07 6.34 -35.73
CA LYS A 321 -11.00 7.01 -36.66
C LYS A 321 -10.71 6.62 -38.11
N ILE A 322 -9.44 6.66 -38.52
CA ILE A 322 -9.03 6.29 -39.89
C ILE A 322 -9.33 4.82 -40.18
N SER A 323 -9.03 3.90 -39.25
CA SER A 323 -9.31 2.47 -39.44
C SER A 323 -10.82 2.20 -39.55
N LYS A 324 -11.65 2.94 -38.80
CA LYS A 324 -13.11 2.86 -38.94
C LYS A 324 -13.58 3.28 -40.31
N GLU A 325 -13.14 4.43 -40.81
CA GLU A 325 -13.50 4.93 -42.15
C GLU A 325 -13.05 3.94 -43.24
N ARG A 326 -11.83 3.39 -43.12
CA ARG A 326 -11.29 2.39 -44.04
C ARG A 326 -12.16 1.13 -44.05
N TYR A 327 -12.54 0.61 -42.91
CA TYR A 327 -13.41 -0.55 -42.80
C TYR A 327 -14.77 -0.30 -43.49
N GLU A 328 -15.43 0.84 -43.24
CA GLU A 328 -16.70 1.20 -43.84
C GLU A 328 -16.62 1.31 -45.38
N ILE A 329 -15.54 1.90 -45.90
CA ILE A 329 -15.28 1.98 -47.33
C ILE A 329 -15.07 0.57 -47.92
N THR A 330 -14.25 -0.25 -47.28
CA THR A 330 -13.94 -1.61 -47.75
C THR A 330 -15.18 -2.49 -47.72
N LYS A 331 -16.02 -2.36 -46.69
CA LYS A 331 -17.32 -3.06 -46.59
C LYS A 331 -18.24 -2.73 -47.79
N LYS A 332 -18.41 -1.44 -48.11
CA LYS A 332 -19.21 -1.00 -49.28
C LYS A 332 -18.64 -1.52 -50.60
N ARG A 333 -17.33 -1.52 -50.78
CA ARG A 333 -16.67 -2.05 -51.96
C ARG A 333 -16.83 -3.57 -52.09
N PHE A 334 -16.84 -4.29 -50.96
CA PHE A 334 -17.13 -5.71 -50.93
C PHE A 334 -18.59 -5.99 -51.36
N GLU A 335 -19.55 -5.21 -50.87
CA GLU A 335 -20.96 -5.31 -51.26
C GLU A 335 -21.16 -5.14 -52.77
N THR A 336 -20.34 -4.32 -53.42
CA THR A 336 -20.36 -4.12 -54.90
C THR A 336 -19.49 -5.13 -55.67
N GLY A 337 -18.75 -6.01 -54.97
CA GLY A 337 -17.92 -7.04 -55.60
C GLY A 337 -16.52 -6.59 -56.02
N ASN A 338 -16.07 -5.41 -55.59
CA ASN A 338 -14.82 -4.79 -56.00
C ASN A 338 -13.62 -5.11 -55.14
N VAL A 339 -13.78 -5.89 -54.04
CA VAL A 339 -12.72 -6.33 -53.16
C VAL A 339 -12.94 -7.75 -52.65
N SER A 340 -11.87 -8.43 -52.21
CA SER A 340 -11.93 -9.81 -51.74
C SER A 340 -12.36 -9.90 -50.27
N VAL A 341 -12.81 -11.10 -49.84
CA VAL A 341 -13.09 -11.43 -48.43
C VAL A 341 -11.85 -11.19 -47.56
N THR A 342 -10.65 -11.50 -48.07
CA THR A 342 -9.38 -11.31 -47.36
C THR A 342 -9.12 -9.83 -47.04
N GLU A 343 -9.35 -8.95 -48.03
CA GLU A 343 -9.18 -7.49 -47.84
C GLU A 343 -10.16 -6.92 -46.80
N LEU A 344 -11.42 -7.38 -46.84
CA LEU A 344 -12.42 -7.01 -45.83
C LEU A 344 -12.00 -7.45 -44.41
N ASN A 345 -11.56 -8.72 -44.27
CA ASN A 345 -11.10 -9.24 -43.00
C ASN A 345 -9.87 -8.47 -42.46
N THR A 346 -8.94 -8.10 -43.33
CA THR A 346 -7.77 -7.28 -42.94
C THR A 346 -8.20 -5.91 -42.43
N ALA A 347 -9.10 -5.22 -43.14
CA ALA A 347 -9.59 -3.91 -42.70
C ALA A 347 -10.36 -3.99 -41.35
N LEU A 348 -11.12 -5.07 -41.13
CA LEU A 348 -11.78 -5.32 -39.84
C LEU A 348 -10.78 -5.54 -38.70
N GLN A 349 -9.76 -6.37 -38.93
CA GLN A 349 -8.73 -6.64 -37.92
C GLN A 349 -7.93 -5.38 -37.56
N GLU A 350 -7.61 -4.53 -38.53
CA GLU A 350 -6.98 -3.24 -38.29
C GLU A 350 -7.85 -2.31 -37.42
N LEU A 351 -9.17 -2.28 -37.69
CA LEU A 351 -10.10 -1.52 -36.84
C LEU A 351 -10.16 -2.07 -35.42
N GLU A 352 -10.21 -3.40 -35.25
CA GLU A 352 -10.19 -4.07 -33.95
C GLU A 352 -8.91 -3.70 -33.16
N THR A 353 -7.75 -3.81 -33.81
CA THR A 353 -6.47 -3.46 -33.22
C THR A 353 -6.40 -1.99 -32.83
N ALA A 354 -6.84 -1.07 -33.69
CA ALA A 354 -6.81 0.36 -33.41
C ALA A 354 -7.73 0.76 -32.23
N LYS A 355 -8.90 0.10 -32.08
CA LYS A 355 -9.78 0.30 -30.92
C LYS A 355 -9.13 -0.16 -29.63
N ALA A 356 -8.58 -1.37 -29.59
CA ALA A 356 -7.89 -1.92 -28.43
C ALA A 356 -6.68 -1.06 -28.02
N GLN A 357 -5.89 -0.60 -29.00
CA GLN A 357 -4.78 0.32 -28.74
C GLN A 357 -5.23 1.64 -28.11
N TYR A 358 -6.30 2.25 -28.61
CA TYR A 358 -6.82 3.49 -28.04
C TYR A 358 -7.25 3.33 -26.58
N ILE A 359 -7.97 2.26 -26.23
CA ILE A 359 -8.37 1.97 -24.85
C ILE A 359 -7.14 1.72 -23.97
N GLY A 360 -6.14 0.98 -24.48
CA GLY A 360 -4.88 0.74 -23.77
C GLY A 360 -4.08 2.03 -23.51
N GLN A 361 -4.05 2.98 -24.46
CA GLN A 361 -3.40 4.27 -24.26
C GLN A 361 -4.15 5.13 -23.22
N LEU A 362 -5.47 5.13 -23.21
CA LEU A 362 -6.26 5.80 -22.17
C LEU A 362 -6.00 5.20 -20.78
N GLN A 363 -5.97 3.88 -20.68
CA GLN A 363 -5.63 3.19 -19.43
C GLN A 363 -4.24 3.60 -18.92
N SER A 364 -3.25 3.62 -19.81
CA SER A 364 -1.88 4.03 -19.47
C SER A 364 -1.83 5.48 -18.98
N TYR A 365 -2.54 6.39 -19.65
CA TYR A 365 -2.62 7.79 -19.25
C TYR A 365 -3.15 7.94 -17.82
N TRP A 366 -4.27 7.32 -17.49
CA TRP A 366 -4.86 7.40 -16.17
C TRP A 366 -4.04 6.70 -15.09
N ASN A 367 -3.35 5.60 -15.45
CA ASN A 367 -2.42 4.94 -14.53
C ASN A 367 -1.23 5.85 -14.19
N TYR A 368 -0.61 6.52 -15.16
CA TYR A 368 0.47 7.47 -14.90
C TYR A 368 -0.02 8.66 -14.09
N TYR A 369 -1.20 9.19 -14.40
CA TYR A 369 -1.80 10.28 -13.64
C TYR A 369 -1.98 9.94 -12.16
N TYR A 370 -2.64 8.82 -11.84
CA TYR A 370 -2.83 8.40 -10.45
C TYR A 370 -1.51 8.00 -9.76
N THR A 371 -0.54 7.47 -10.51
CA THR A 371 0.80 7.17 -9.97
C THR A 371 1.52 8.47 -9.59
N LEU A 372 1.45 9.52 -10.39
CA LEU A 372 1.99 10.83 -10.05
C LEU A 372 1.28 11.44 -8.84
N ARG A 373 -0.04 11.34 -8.75
CA ARG A 373 -0.80 11.74 -7.54
C ARG A 373 -0.33 10.98 -6.30
N LYS A 374 -0.12 9.68 -6.41
CA LYS A 374 0.41 8.87 -5.31
C LYS A 374 1.80 9.32 -4.86
N PHE A 375 2.70 9.66 -5.78
CA PHE A 375 4.03 10.16 -5.44
C PHE A 375 4.01 11.55 -4.82
N THR A 376 3.12 12.43 -5.27
CA THR A 376 3.12 13.85 -4.91
C THR A 376 2.06 14.23 -3.90
N LEU A 377 1.03 13.39 -3.71
CA LEU A 377 -0.20 13.69 -2.97
C LEU A 377 -0.79 15.04 -3.40
N TYR A 378 -0.69 15.34 -4.70
CA TYR A 378 -1.14 16.58 -5.31
C TYR A 378 -1.94 16.28 -6.58
N ASP A 379 -3.02 17.02 -6.81
CA ASP A 379 -3.81 16.92 -8.04
C ASP A 379 -3.19 17.80 -9.14
N TRP A 380 -2.85 17.19 -10.27
CA TRP A 380 -2.18 17.86 -11.38
C TRP A 380 -3.15 18.28 -12.49
N VAL A 381 -4.45 17.99 -12.34
CA VAL A 381 -5.47 18.16 -13.40
C VAL A 381 -6.56 19.17 -12.99
N GLU A 382 -6.33 19.97 -11.98
CA GLU A 382 -7.24 21.09 -11.66
C GLU A 382 -7.20 22.21 -12.71
#